data_1d8e674fe9031e562c55f7de9cce0d6d
#
_entry.id   1d8e674fe9031e562c55f7de9cce0d6d
#
_cell.length_a   1.000
_cell.length_b   1.000
_cell.length_c   1.000
_cell.angle_alpha   90.00
_cell.angle_beta   90.00
_cell.angle_gamma   90.00
#
_symmetry.space_group_name_H-M   'P 1'
#
loop_
_entity.id
_entity.type
_entity.pdbx_description
1 polymer ?
#
loop_
_entity_poly.entity_id
_entity_poly.type
_entity_poly.pdbx_seq_one_letter_code
_entity_poly.pdbx_strand_id
1 'polypeptide(L)'
;MQVSGDPPVRPAAERFTAAYAAARQPWDIGRPQAAFVAAAENICGRVLDIGCGTGDLAIWLAERGRTVTGVDFLAVPLARAREKAAALGVQANFLQMDARAVGTLPERFDAVTDCGLFHTFDDVGRAAYVQALTALLEPGGRLFLLCFADAEPGTHGPRRVSQQEIRAAFAAGWVIESIEPARFEVVSGIEGAEFTSGGARAWFVSAVRC
;
A
#
# COMPACT_ATOMS: atom_id res chain seq x y z
N MET A 1 -42.48 -1.36 -9.32
CA MET A 1 -41.27 -2.22 -9.42
C MET A 1 -40.08 -1.27 -9.55
N GLN A 2 -39.51 -0.83 -8.40
CA GLN A 2 -38.35 0.06 -8.39
C GLN A 2 -37.12 -0.81 -8.54
N VAL A 3 -36.39 -0.60 -9.64
CA VAL A 3 -35.06 -1.19 -9.84
C VAL A 3 -34.10 -0.31 -9.04
N SER A 4 -33.70 -0.76 -7.85
CA SER A 4 -32.59 -0.20 -7.08
C SER A 4 -31.29 -0.62 -7.78
N GLY A 5 -30.89 0.14 -8.78
CA GLY A 5 -29.54 0.00 -9.34
C GLY A 5 -28.57 0.64 -8.38
N ASP A 6 -27.60 -0.14 -7.88
CA ASP A 6 -26.45 0.43 -7.20
C ASP A 6 -25.78 1.46 -8.12
N PRO A 7 -25.33 2.60 -7.57
CA PRO A 7 -24.64 3.61 -8.37
C PRO A 7 -23.40 3.00 -9.02
N PRO A 8 -23.07 3.38 -10.26
CA PRO A 8 -21.91 2.83 -10.96
C PRO A 8 -20.64 3.03 -10.13
N VAL A 9 -19.87 1.96 -9.97
CA VAL A 9 -18.59 2.00 -9.23
C VAL A 9 -17.65 2.97 -9.95
N ARG A 10 -17.32 4.09 -9.32
CA ARG A 10 -16.40 5.08 -9.89
C ARG A 10 -15.01 4.45 -10.11
N PRO A 11 -14.29 4.81 -11.18
CA PRO A 11 -12.91 4.39 -11.37
C PRO A 11 -12.04 4.67 -10.12
N ALA A 12 -11.09 3.82 -9.84
CA ALA A 12 -10.24 3.94 -8.65
C ALA A 12 -9.58 5.34 -8.56
N ALA A 13 -9.08 5.86 -9.69
CA ALA A 13 -8.50 7.19 -9.76
C ALA A 13 -9.45 8.29 -9.29
N GLU A 14 -10.71 8.27 -9.71
CA GLU A 14 -11.71 9.27 -9.30
C GLU A 14 -12.03 9.16 -7.80
N ARG A 15 -12.12 7.94 -7.26
CA ARG A 15 -12.40 7.71 -5.84
C ARG A 15 -11.29 8.27 -4.97
N PHE A 16 -10.03 7.98 -5.30
CA PHE A 16 -8.88 8.47 -4.54
C PHE A 16 -8.68 9.98 -4.72
N THR A 17 -8.90 10.53 -5.92
CA THR A 17 -8.87 11.98 -6.14
C THR A 17 -9.89 12.69 -5.26
N ALA A 18 -11.13 12.21 -5.22
CA ALA A 18 -12.16 12.76 -4.36
C ALA A 18 -11.82 12.63 -2.87
N ALA A 19 -11.25 11.49 -2.46
CA ALA A 19 -10.81 11.29 -1.09
C ALA A 19 -9.74 12.30 -0.69
N TYR A 20 -8.70 12.51 -1.50
CA TYR A 20 -7.63 13.47 -1.21
C TYR A 20 -8.07 14.94 -1.31
N ALA A 21 -9.19 15.24 -1.98
CA ALA A 21 -9.85 16.53 -1.94
C ALA A 21 -10.60 16.77 -0.61
N ALA A 22 -10.99 15.71 0.10
CA ALA A 22 -11.57 15.80 1.43
C ALA A 22 -10.49 16.14 2.48
N ALA A 23 -10.92 16.70 3.60
CA ALA A 23 -10.00 17.14 4.65
C ALA A 23 -9.28 15.98 5.38
N ARG A 24 -9.88 14.78 5.40
CA ARG A 24 -9.35 13.61 6.12
C ARG A 24 -9.63 12.33 5.33
N GLN A 25 -8.63 11.47 5.23
CA GLN A 25 -8.73 10.14 4.63
C GLN A 25 -8.68 9.08 5.74
N PRO A 26 -9.48 8.00 5.67
CA PRO A 26 -9.49 6.97 6.72
C PRO A 26 -8.12 6.31 6.94
N TRP A 27 -7.32 6.17 5.88
CA TRP A 27 -6.02 5.49 5.91
C TRP A 27 -4.84 6.40 6.26
N ASP A 28 -5.02 7.74 6.23
CA ASP A 28 -3.96 8.71 6.53
C ASP A 28 -3.93 9.00 8.04
N ILE A 29 -3.24 8.14 8.77
CA ILE A 29 -3.16 8.19 10.23
C ILE A 29 -2.00 9.06 10.75
N GLY A 30 -1.23 9.70 9.84
CA GLY A 30 -0.11 10.57 10.17
C GLY A 30 1.13 9.85 10.72
N ARG A 31 1.19 8.53 10.58
CA ARG A 31 2.31 7.67 11.01
C ARG A 31 2.30 6.34 10.27
N PRO A 32 3.41 5.59 10.27
CA PRO A 32 3.42 4.23 9.73
C PRO A 32 2.45 3.30 10.46
N GLN A 33 1.88 2.34 9.75
CA GLN A 33 1.13 1.24 10.34
C GLN A 33 2.03 0.39 11.23
N ALA A 34 1.52 -0.09 12.37
CA ALA A 34 2.29 -0.81 13.37
C ALA A 34 2.99 -2.07 12.80
N ALA A 35 2.41 -2.72 11.81
CA ALA A 35 3.00 -3.89 11.17
C ALA A 35 4.34 -3.58 10.49
N PHE A 36 4.46 -2.44 9.81
CA PHE A 36 5.73 -2.00 9.20
C PHE A 36 6.76 -1.57 10.24
N VAL A 37 6.30 -0.95 11.34
CA VAL A 37 7.18 -0.61 12.46
C VAL A 37 7.80 -1.88 13.06
N ALA A 38 7.01 -2.92 13.27
CA ALA A 38 7.49 -4.21 13.77
C ALA A 38 8.45 -4.92 12.80
N ALA A 39 8.26 -4.73 11.49
CA ALA A 39 9.11 -5.35 10.46
C ALA A 39 10.34 -4.50 10.07
N ALA A 40 10.56 -3.34 10.68
CA ALA A 40 11.54 -2.34 10.27
C ALA A 40 12.96 -2.85 10.06
N GLU A 41 13.41 -3.76 10.92
CA GLU A 41 14.75 -4.34 10.83
C GLU A 41 14.96 -5.21 9.57
N ASN A 42 13.86 -5.73 9.00
CA ASN A 42 13.87 -6.54 7.79
C ASN A 42 13.68 -5.70 6.51
N ILE A 43 13.24 -4.43 6.64
CA ILE A 43 13.07 -3.49 5.53
C ILE A 43 14.37 -2.70 5.37
N CYS A 44 15.27 -3.19 4.53
CA CYS A 44 16.64 -2.69 4.42
C CYS A 44 16.97 -2.20 3.00
N GLY A 45 18.09 -1.47 2.89
CA GLY A 45 18.67 -1.05 1.62
C GLY A 45 17.89 0.06 0.93
N ARG A 46 17.71 -0.10 -0.37
CA ARG A 46 16.92 0.79 -1.24
C ARG A 46 15.47 0.32 -1.24
N VAL A 47 14.58 1.14 -0.73
CA VAL A 47 13.17 0.79 -0.51
C VAL A 47 12.27 1.56 -1.48
N LEU A 48 11.36 0.87 -2.15
CA LEU A 48 10.24 1.48 -2.85
C LEU A 48 8.99 1.38 -1.97
N ASP A 49 8.42 2.52 -1.57
CA ASP A 49 7.11 2.60 -0.91
C ASP A 49 6.04 2.85 -1.97
N ILE A 50 5.24 1.83 -2.27
CA ILE A 50 4.32 1.82 -3.41
C ILE A 50 2.90 2.16 -2.96
N GLY A 51 2.27 3.16 -3.61
CA GLY A 51 1.04 3.76 -3.11
C GLY A 51 1.31 4.58 -1.84
N CYS A 52 2.43 5.30 -1.81
CA CYS A 52 2.96 5.93 -0.60
C CYS A 52 2.07 7.03 -0.02
N GLY A 53 1.05 7.50 -0.76
CA GLY A 53 0.14 8.54 -0.30
C GLY A 53 0.89 9.80 0.15
N THR A 54 0.63 10.25 1.36
CA THR A 54 1.27 11.43 1.98
C THR A 54 2.64 11.12 2.60
N GLY A 55 3.22 9.94 2.34
CA GLY A 55 4.62 9.60 2.57
C GLY A 55 5.00 9.21 4.00
N ASP A 56 4.05 8.93 4.89
CA ASP A 56 4.37 8.68 6.31
C ASP A 56 5.33 7.49 6.50
N LEU A 57 5.12 6.38 5.79
CA LEU A 57 6.02 5.22 5.86
C LEU A 57 7.35 5.51 5.17
N ALA A 58 7.33 6.12 3.98
CA ALA A 58 8.54 6.47 3.23
C ALA A 58 9.47 7.39 4.04
N ILE A 59 8.92 8.45 4.64
CA ILE A 59 9.66 9.42 5.46
C ILE A 59 10.22 8.71 6.70
N TRP A 60 9.40 7.94 7.40
CA TRP A 60 9.80 7.21 8.60
C TRP A 60 10.94 6.20 8.36
N LEU A 61 10.94 5.52 7.21
CA LEU A 61 12.04 4.63 6.81
C LEU A 61 13.30 5.41 6.45
N ALA A 62 13.15 6.56 5.77
CA ALA A 62 14.29 7.42 5.42
C ALA A 62 14.96 8.03 6.66
N GLU A 63 14.20 8.44 7.69
CA GLU A 63 14.74 8.87 9.00
C GLU A 63 15.61 7.78 9.66
N ARG A 64 15.39 6.52 9.31
CA ARG A 64 16.15 5.35 9.81
C ARG A 64 17.27 4.91 8.88
N GLY A 65 17.68 5.81 7.98
CA GLY A 65 18.84 5.61 7.11
C GLY A 65 18.58 4.72 5.89
N ARG A 66 17.32 4.43 5.52
CA ARG A 66 17.00 3.76 4.26
C ARG A 66 17.02 4.76 3.12
N THR A 67 17.45 4.33 1.94
CA THR A 67 17.28 5.12 0.71
C THR A 67 15.89 4.85 0.14
N VAL A 68 14.97 5.82 0.25
CA VAL A 68 13.56 5.59 -0.04
C VAL A 68 13.09 6.37 -1.25
N THR A 69 12.34 5.67 -2.11
CA THR A 69 11.53 6.28 -3.17
C THR A 69 10.06 5.93 -2.91
N GLY A 70 9.22 6.93 -2.72
CA GLY A 70 7.76 6.78 -2.64
C GLY A 70 7.13 6.97 -4.02
N VAL A 71 6.19 6.10 -4.37
CA VAL A 71 5.43 6.19 -5.63
C VAL A 71 3.94 6.27 -5.34
N ASP A 72 3.27 7.21 -5.96
CA ASP A 72 1.80 7.30 -5.98
C ASP A 72 1.35 7.81 -7.36
N PHE A 73 0.15 7.44 -7.80
CA PHE A 73 -0.37 7.89 -9.09
C PHE A 73 -0.98 9.29 -9.03
N LEU A 74 -1.25 9.83 -7.83
CA LEU A 74 -1.80 11.16 -7.62
C LEU A 74 -0.73 12.18 -7.23
N ALA A 75 -0.76 13.34 -7.86
CA ALA A 75 0.16 14.44 -7.55
C ALA A 75 -0.11 15.08 -6.17
N VAL A 76 -1.39 15.13 -5.74
CA VAL A 76 -1.79 15.80 -4.50
C VAL A 76 -1.16 15.18 -3.25
N PRO A 77 -1.26 13.86 -2.98
CA PRO A 77 -0.59 13.26 -1.83
C PRO A 77 0.93 13.40 -1.91
N LEU A 78 1.53 13.28 -3.10
CA LEU A 78 2.97 13.44 -3.28
C LEU A 78 3.47 14.85 -2.97
N ALA A 79 2.69 15.89 -3.26
CA ALA A 79 3.03 17.25 -2.85
C ALA A 79 3.11 17.36 -1.31
N ARG A 80 2.11 16.81 -0.61
CA ARG A 80 2.09 16.75 0.86
C ARG A 80 3.27 15.93 1.41
N ALA A 81 3.63 14.82 0.76
CA ALA A 81 4.77 13.99 1.14
C ALA A 81 6.09 14.77 1.05
N ARG A 82 6.30 15.52 -0.05
CA ARG A 82 7.48 16.39 -0.22
C ARG A 82 7.54 17.49 0.82
N GLU A 83 6.42 18.14 1.11
CA GLU A 83 6.33 19.19 2.15
C GLU A 83 6.67 18.62 3.53
N LYS A 84 6.11 17.45 3.91
CA LYS A 84 6.46 16.77 5.17
C LYS A 84 7.95 16.43 5.25
N ALA A 85 8.50 15.81 4.21
CA ALA A 85 9.91 15.44 4.18
C ALA A 85 10.82 16.68 4.32
N ALA A 86 10.53 17.75 3.59
CA ALA A 86 11.26 19.01 3.68
C ALA A 86 11.18 19.63 5.08
N ALA A 87 9.99 19.65 5.71
CA ALA A 87 9.78 20.18 7.06
C ALA A 87 10.56 19.40 8.13
N LEU A 88 10.79 18.10 7.91
CA LEU A 88 11.54 17.22 8.81
C LEU A 88 13.04 17.15 8.44
N GLY A 89 13.48 17.77 7.35
CA GLY A 89 14.86 17.67 6.86
C GLY A 89 15.23 16.28 6.36
N VAL A 90 14.25 15.45 5.96
CA VAL A 90 14.43 14.07 5.54
C VAL A 90 14.57 13.99 4.02
N GLN A 91 15.57 13.23 3.55
CA GLN A 91 15.79 12.97 2.13
C GLN A 91 15.02 11.72 1.71
N ALA A 92 13.96 11.89 0.93
CA ALA A 92 13.22 10.84 0.26
C ALA A 92 12.79 11.31 -1.14
N ASN A 93 12.79 10.41 -2.12
CA ASN A 93 12.30 10.71 -3.45
C ASN A 93 10.80 10.41 -3.54
N PHE A 94 10.06 11.22 -4.32
CA PHE A 94 8.64 10.98 -4.56
C PHE A 94 8.33 11.12 -6.05
N LEU A 95 7.84 10.03 -6.66
CA LEU A 95 7.57 9.92 -8.09
C LEU A 95 6.08 9.73 -8.35
N GLN A 96 5.54 10.48 -9.30
CA GLN A 96 4.18 10.24 -9.77
C GLN A 96 4.19 9.15 -10.84
N MET A 97 3.65 7.97 -10.51
CA MET A 97 3.64 6.82 -11.40
C MET A 97 2.52 5.85 -11.02
N ASP A 98 1.96 5.17 -12.02
CA ASP A 98 1.08 4.02 -11.78
C ASP A 98 1.90 2.84 -11.23
N ALA A 99 1.44 2.24 -10.15
CA ALA A 99 2.10 1.10 -9.53
C ALA A 99 2.30 -0.09 -10.48
N ARG A 100 1.43 -0.25 -11.49
CA ARG A 100 1.52 -1.29 -12.51
C ARG A 100 2.66 -1.05 -13.52
N ALA A 101 3.25 0.15 -13.50
CA ALA A 101 4.34 0.53 -14.39
C ALA A 101 5.71 0.59 -13.68
N VAL A 102 5.80 0.32 -12.37
CA VAL A 102 7.06 0.46 -11.60
C VAL A 102 8.18 -0.46 -12.10
N GLY A 103 7.86 -1.55 -12.76
CA GLY A 103 8.85 -2.42 -13.40
C GLY A 103 9.67 -1.75 -14.51
N THR A 104 9.26 -0.56 -14.99
CA THR A 104 9.99 0.24 -15.97
C THR A 104 11.01 1.21 -15.35
N LEU A 105 11.05 1.30 -14.02
CA LEU A 105 12.06 2.13 -13.34
C LEU A 105 13.46 1.60 -13.66
N PRO A 106 14.42 2.50 -13.93
CA PRO A 106 15.80 2.11 -14.22
C PRO A 106 16.54 1.59 -12.97
N GLU A 107 16.12 2.06 -11.79
CA GLU A 107 16.68 1.60 -10.52
C GLU A 107 16.10 0.26 -10.12
N ARG A 108 16.89 -0.48 -9.31
CA ARG A 108 16.46 -1.68 -8.61
C ARG A 108 16.38 -1.41 -7.12
N PHE A 109 15.53 -2.15 -6.44
CA PHE A 109 15.26 -1.98 -5.01
C PHE A 109 15.54 -3.29 -4.28
N ASP A 110 15.95 -3.17 -3.01
CA ASP A 110 16.17 -4.32 -2.13
C ASP A 110 14.88 -4.74 -1.43
N ALA A 111 13.99 -3.77 -1.22
CA ALA A 111 12.68 -4.01 -0.63
C ALA A 111 11.57 -3.13 -1.25
N VAL A 112 10.35 -3.67 -1.22
CA VAL A 112 9.12 -2.94 -1.54
C VAL A 112 8.19 -2.99 -0.34
N THR A 113 7.58 -1.85 0.00
CA THR A 113 6.46 -1.76 0.95
C THR A 113 5.18 -1.40 0.21
N ASP A 114 4.09 -2.11 0.54
CA ASP A 114 2.73 -1.88 0.05
C ASP A 114 1.79 -1.75 1.26
N CYS A 115 1.41 -0.53 1.57
CA CYS A 115 0.48 -0.25 2.66
C CYS A 115 -0.93 0.03 2.12
N GLY A 116 -1.67 -1.02 1.79
CA GLY A 116 -3.07 -0.89 1.38
C GLY A 116 -3.29 -0.54 -0.08
N LEU A 117 -2.36 -0.86 -0.97
CA LEU A 117 -2.55 -0.70 -2.40
C LEU A 117 -3.07 -1.99 -3.05
N PHE A 118 -2.50 -3.14 -2.73
CA PHE A 118 -2.82 -4.45 -3.31
C PHE A 118 -4.31 -4.77 -3.30
N HIS A 119 -5.02 -4.44 -2.21
CA HIS A 119 -6.45 -4.71 -2.07
C HIS A 119 -7.35 -3.74 -2.85
N THR A 120 -6.79 -2.73 -3.51
CA THR A 120 -7.55 -1.80 -4.35
C THR A 120 -7.71 -2.28 -5.78
N PHE A 121 -6.89 -3.24 -6.21
CA PHE A 121 -6.91 -3.79 -7.55
C PHE A 121 -7.99 -4.85 -7.73
N ASP A 122 -8.57 -4.90 -8.93
CA ASP A 122 -9.25 -6.09 -9.44
C ASP A 122 -8.23 -7.17 -9.81
N ASP A 123 -8.71 -8.32 -10.28
CA ASP A 123 -7.82 -9.46 -10.55
C ASP A 123 -6.85 -9.19 -11.71
N VAL A 124 -7.27 -8.44 -12.74
CA VAL A 124 -6.42 -8.05 -13.87
C VAL A 124 -5.36 -7.05 -13.44
N GLY A 125 -5.76 -6.02 -12.72
CA GLY A 125 -4.86 -5.00 -12.17
C GLY A 125 -3.86 -5.59 -11.19
N ARG A 126 -4.29 -6.54 -10.34
CA ARG A 126 -3.43 -7.26 -9.40
C ARG A 126 -2.37 -8.10 -10.11
N ALA A 127 -2.74 -8.82 -11.17
CA ALA A 127 -1.78 -9.59 -11.96
C ALA A 127 -0.73 -8.70 -12.61
N ALA A 128 -1.13 -7.58 -13.21
CA ALA A 128 -0.22 -6.59 -13.79
C ALA A 128 0.70 -5.96 -12.73
N TYR A 129 0.16 -5.67 -11.54
CA TYR A 129 0.92 -5.14 -10.42
C TYR A 129 1.99 -6.12 -9.92
N VAL A 130 1.65 -7.38 -9.69
CA VAL A 130 2.62 -8.41 -9.27
C VAL A 130 3.68 -8.63 -10.33
N GLN A 131 3.33 -8.59 -11.62
CA GLN A 131 4.29 -8.64 -12.71
C GLN A 131 5.28 -7.46 -12.68
N ALA A 132 4.79 -6.25 -12.41
CA ALA A 132 5.62 -5.06 -12.27
C ALA A 132 6.59 -5.16 -11.07
N LEU A 133 6.13 -5.69 -9.93
CA LEU A 133 7.00 -5.98 -8.77
C LEU A 133 8.08 -7.02 -9.10
N THR A 134 7.70 -8.07 -9.84
CA THR A 134 8.62 -9.12 -10.26
C THR A 134 9.72 -8.57 -11.19
N ALA A 135 9.40 -7.61 -12.05
CA ALA A 135 10.38 -6.96 -12.91
C ALA A 135 11.26 -5.95 -12.18
N LEU A 136 10.75 -5.37 -11.08
CA LEU A 136 11.44 -4.33 -10.29
C LEU A 136 12.49 -4.91 -9.35
N LEU A 137 12.16 -6.00 -8.65
CA LEU A 137 13.02 -6.62 -7.65
C LEU A 137 13.92 -7.70 -8.27
N GLU A 138 15.20 -7.66 -7.93
CA GLU A 138 16.13 -8.74 -8.22
C GLU A 138 15.84 -9.95 -7.31
N PRO A 139 16.30 -11.17 -7.67
CA PRO A 139 16.24 -12.32 -6.77
C PRO A 139 16.82 -12.01 -5.40
N GLY A 140 16.09 -12.38 -4.35
CA GLY A 140 16.41 -12.04 -2.96
C GLY A 140 15.78 -10.73 -2.47
N GLY A 141 15.26 -9.90 -3.36
CA GLY A 141 14.51 -8.69 -2.99
C GLY A 141 13.21 -9.03 -2.25
N ARG A 142 12.79 -8.19 -1.33
CA ARG A 142 11.72 -8.47 -0.37
C ARG A 142 10.49 -7.59 -0.60
N LEU A 143 9.32 -8.19 -0.41
CA LEU A 143 8.04 -7.48 -0.37
C LEU A 143 7.45 -7.55 1.04
N PHE A 144 7.01 -6.41 1.55
CA PHE A 144 6.22 -6.28 2.77
C PHE A 144 4.88 -5.63 2.40
N LEU A 145 3.79 -6.35 2.61
CA LEU A 145 2.47 -5.94 2.13
C LEU A 145 1.45 -6.03 3.27
N LEU A 146 0.66 -4.97 3.45
CA LEU A 146 -0.46 -4.94 4.38
C LEU A 146 -1.77 -4.73 3.60
N CYS A 147 -2.70 -5.67 3.70
CA CYS A 147 -4.00 -5.58 3.03
C CYS A 147 -5.14 -6.04 3.94
N PHE A 148 -6.37 -5.58 3.66
CA PHE A 148 -7.55 -6.03 4.40
C PHE A 148 -7.76 -7.52 4.25
N ALA A 149 -7.99 -8.21 5.39
CA ALA A 149 -8.26 -9.63 5.45
C ALA A 149 -9.72 -9.94 5.08
N ASP A 150 -9.96 -11.13 4.56
CA ASP A 150 -11.30 -11.69 4.33
C ASP A 150 -12.12 -11.81 5.61
N ALA A 151 -11.46 -11.90 6.76
CA ALA A 151 -12.08 -11.89 8.08
C ALA A 151 -12.61 -10.51 8.53
N GLU A 152 -12.28 -9.39 7.84
CA GLU A 152 -12.85 -8.08 8.19
C GLU A 152 -14.30 -8.00 7.74
N PRO A 153 -15.25 -7.75 8.68
CA PRO A 153 -16.68 -7.70 8.36
C PRO A 153 -17.06 -6.46 7.55
N GLY A 154 -18.28 -6.49 7.01
CA GLY A 154 -18.84 -5.39 6.24
C GLY A 154 -18.25 -5.24 4.84
N THR A 155 -18.72 -4.23 4.11
CA THR A 155 -18.36 -3.97 2.71
C THR A 155 -17.69 -2.61 2.51
N HIS A 156 -17.50 -1.83 3.58
CA HIS A 156 -16.87 -0.51 3.51
C HIS A 156 -15.38 -0.62 3.14
N GLY A 157 -14.91 0.32 2.34
CA GLY A 157 -13.51 0.40 1.92
C GLY A 157 -13.16 -0.57 0.78
N PRO A 158 -11.90 -0.99 0.67
CA PRO A 158 -11.41 -1.87 -0.38
C PRO A 158 -11.90 -3.32 -0.22
N ARG A 159 -11.69 -4.12 -1.28
CA ARG A 159 -12.04 -5.55 -1.23
C ARG A 159 -11.29 -6.28 -0.12
N ARG A 160 -11.92 -7.30 0.43
CA ARG A 160 -11.31 -8.22 1.36
C ARG A 160 -10.48 -9.24 0.58
N VAL A 161 -9.32 -9.60 1.13
CA VAL A 161 -8.37 -10.50 0.47
C VAL A 161 -8.14 -11.70 1.37
N SER A 162 -8.31 -12.90 0.84
CA SER A 162 -8.00 -14.15 1.53
C SER A 162 -6.52 -14.51 1.39
N GLN A 163 -6.00 -15.31 2.32
CA GLN A 163 -4.66 -15.87 2.19
C GLN A 163 -4.49 -16.70 0.91
N GLN A 164 -5.55 -17.36 0.45
CA GLN A 164 -5.52 -18.11 -0.81
C GLN A 164 -5.28 -17.20 -2.03
N GLU A 165 -5.95 -16.04 -2.08
CA GLU A 165 -5.74 -15.05 -3.13
C GLU A 165 -4.31 -14.48 -3.10
N ILE A 166 -3.76 -14.22 -1.91
CA ILE A 166 -2.36 -13.79 -1.76
C ILE A 166 -1.42 -14.85 -2.31
N ARG A 167 -1.58 -16.12 -1.90
CA ARG A 167 -0.75 -17.23 -2.38
C ARG A 167 -0.87 -17.44 -3.88
N ALA A 168 -2.06 -17.29 -4.44
CA ALA A 168 -2.28 -17.40 -5.88
C ALA A 168 -1.61 -16.24 -6.66
N ALA A 169 -1.68 -15.01 -6.14
CA ALA A 169 -1.08 -13.85 -6.78
C ALA A 169 0.46 -13.93 -6.82
N PHE A 170 1.08 -14.50 -5.80
CA PHE A 170 2.55 -14.65 -5.69
C PHE A 170 3.02 -16.09 -5.92
N ALA A 171 2.27 -16.92 -6.68
CA ALA A 171 2.63 -18.32 -6.92
C ALA A 171 3.87 -18.49 -7.81
N ALA A 172 4.14 -17.56 -8.71
CA ALA A 172 5.24 -17.66 -9.66
C ALA A 172 6.32 -16.62 -9.38
N GLY A 173 7.54 -17.08 -9.13
CA GLY A 173 8.71 -16.22 -8.92
C GLY A 173 8.81 -15.58 -7.54
N TRP A 174 8.04 -16.09 -6.56
CA TRP A 174 8.05 -15.60 -5.18
C TRP A 174 7.99 -16.74 -4.18
N VAL A 175 8.65 -16.56 -3.04
CA VAL A 175 8.46 -17.36 -1.84
C VAL A 175 7.78 -16.50 -0.80
N ILE A 176 6.58 -16.87 -0.37
CA ILE A 176 5.91 -16.25 0.77
C ILE A 176 6.51 -16.82 2.04
N GLU A 177 7.19 -15.97 2.80
CA GLU A 177 7.79 -16.34 4.09
C GLU A 177 6.74 -16.40 5.20
N SER A 178 5.85 -15.39 5.25
CA SER A 178 4.75 -15.34 6.21
C SER A 178 3.52 -14.61 5.69
N ILE A 179 2.36 -14.98 6.22
CA ILE A 179 1.10 -14.24 6.15
C ILE A 179 0.55 -14.20 7.58
N GLU A 180 0.74 -13.09 8.26
CA GLU A 180 0.39 -12.93 9.67
C GLU A 180 -0.88 -12.08 9.84
N PRO A 181 -1.73 -12.40 10.82
CA PRO A 181 -2.82 -11.52 11.20
C PRO A 181 -2.28 -10.17 11.67
N ALA A 182 -2.86 -9.09 11.16
CA ALA A 182 -2.48 -7.73 11.51
C ALA A 182 -3.71 -6.83 11.67
N ARG A 183 -3.48 -5.56 11.95
CA ARG A 183 -4.48 -4.50 11.93
C ARG A 183 -4.08 -3.44 10.92
N PHE A 184 -5.06 -3.01 10.14
CA PHE A 184 -4.94 -1.81 9.33
C PHE A 184 -5.61 -0.68 10.11
N GLU A 185 -4.79 0.18 10.71
CA GLU A 185 -5.28 1.27 11.52
C GLU A 185 -5.91 2.35 10.65
N VAL A 186 -7.00 2.91 11.13
CA VAL A 186 -7.76 3.94 10.41
C VAL A 186 -8.08 5.10 11.35
N VAL A 187 -8.25 6.28 10.76
CA VAL A 187 -8.73 7.45 11.51
C VAL A 187 -10.17 7.18 11.94
N SER A 188 -10.46 7.33 13.24
CA SER A 188 -11.80 7.14 13.79
C SER A 188 -12.73 8.32 13.50
N GLY A 189 -14.04 8.05 13.51
CA GLY A 189 -15.08 9.08 13.36
C GLY A 189 -15.26 9.61 11.95
N ILE A 190 -14.82 8.88 10.93
CA ILE A 190 -15.14 9.16 9.52
C ILE A 190 -16.37 8.36 9.16
N GLU A 191 -17.45 9.05 8.77
CA GLU A 191 -18.71 8.43 8.36
C GLU A 191 -18.49 7.49 7.16
N GLY A 192 -19.09 6.30 7.21
CA GLY A 192 -18.91 5.28 6.17
C GLY A 192 -17.56 4.55 6.19
N ALA A 193 -16.74 4.75 7.24
CA ALA A 193 -15.47 4.06 7.45
C ALA A 193 -15.47 3.29 8.78
N GLU A 194 -16.52 2.51 9.01
CA GLU A 194 -16.66 1.69 10.21
C GLU A 194 -15.94 0.35 10.02
N PHE A 195 -14.93 0.12 10.84
CA PHE A 195 -14.13 -1.10 10.84
C PHE A 195 -14.10 -1.73 12.24
N THR A 196 -13.59 -2.95 12.32
CA THR A 196 -13.36 -3.63 13.60
C THR A 196 -12.58 -2.71 14.56
N SER A 197 -12.98 -2.69 15.83
CA SER A 197 -12.31 -1.91 16.87
C SER A 197 -10.80 -2.17 16.92
N GLY A 198 -9.99 -1.12 16.98
CA GLY A 198 -8.53 -1.20 16.90
C GLY A 198 -7.97 -1.30 15.48
N GLY A 199 -8.78 -1.03 14.47
CA GLY A 199 -8.41 -1.08 13.05
C GLY A 199 -8.99 -2.30 12.33
N ALA A 200 -9.11 -2.21 11.01
CA ALA A 200 -9.60 -3.30 10.19
C ALA A 200 -8.70 -4.53 10.32
N ARG A 201 -9.29 -5.74 10.33
CA ARG A 201 -8.52 -6.98 10.26
C ARG A 201 -7.76 -7.02 8.96
N ALA A 202 -6.49 -7.36 9.03
CA ALA A 202 -5.57 -7.31 7.89
C ALA A 202 -4.65 -8.53 7.88
N TRP A 203 -4.06 -8.77 6.72
CA TRP A 203 -2.90 -9.64 6.56
C TRP A 203 -1.65 -8.80 6.36
N PHE A 204 -0.61 -9.12 7.14
CA PHE A 204 0.75 -8.64 6.87
C PHE A 204 1.54 -9.76 6.23
N VAL A 205 2.08 -9.49 5.06
CA VAL A 205 2.76 -10.49 4.22
C VAL A 205 4.22 -10.13 4.09
N SER A 206 5.10 -11.12 4.27
CA SER A 206 6.49 -11.06 3.87
C SER A 206 6.74 -12.07 2.76
N ALA A 207 7.33 -11.63 1.66
CA ALA A 207 7.66 -12.49 0.53
C ALA A 207 9.01 -12.10 -0.07
N VAL A 208 9.70 -13.09 -0.66
CA VAL A 208 11.00 -12.92 -1.32
C VAL A 208 10.88 -13.26 -2.80
N ARG A 209 11.49 -12.45 -3.63
CA ARG A 209 11.63 -12.66 -5.06
C ARG A 209 12.65 -13.78 -5.32
N CYS A 210 12.26 -14.83 -6.10
CA CYS A 210 13.15 -15.94 -6.48
C CYS A 210 14.11 -15.57 -7.60
#